data_a64f2ba905cb5c23fdb0fcb3a104b3d3
#
_entry.id   a64f2ba905cb5c23fdb0fcb3a104b3d3
#
_cell.length_a   1.000
_cell.length_b   1.000
_cell.length_c   1.000
_cell.angle_alpha   90.00
_cell.angle_beta   90.00
_cell.angle_gamma   90.00
#
_symmetry.space_group_name_H-M   'P 1'
#
loop_
_entity.id
_entity.type
_entity.pdbx_description
1 polymer ?
#
loop_
_entity_poly.entity_id
_entity_poly.type
_entity_poly.pdbx_seq_one_letter_code
_entity_poly.pdbx_strand_id
1 'polypeptide(L)'
;METVSFTRQLSVAENVDVLVVGAGPAGIGAAVCAARNGARTLVFDQNGCVGGQATTGLVGPFMTCYDAQNKKMVIRGIFEEVVARMKTLGGAVDPADVEAEEPFSGFYQIGHAH
;
A
#
# COMPACT_ATOMS: atom_id res chain seq x y z
N MET A 1 -39.79 17.46 -1.01
CA MET A 1 -38.44 17.28 -1.64
C MET A 1 -38.69 16.87 -3.08
N GLU A 2 -38.24 17.68 -4.03
CA GLU A 2 -38.42 17.41 -5.44
C GLU A 2 -37.33 16.42 -5.90
N THR A 3 -37.70 15.39 -6.62
CA THR A 3 -36.74 14.35 -7.09
C THR A 3 -36.68 14.36 -8.61
N VAL A 4 -35.46 14.30 -9.15
CA VAL A 4 -35.22 14.19 -10.59
C VAL A 4 -34.58 12.84 -10.86
N SER A 5 -35.13 12.08 -11.82
CA SER A 5 -34.55 10.82 -12.28
C SER A 5 -33.67 11.06 -13.50
N PHE A 6 -32.48 10.45 -13.52
CA PHE A 6 -31.55 10.48 -14.66
C PHE A 6 -31.12 9.05 -15.01
N THR A 7 -31.23 8.69 -16.28
CA THR A 7 -30.80 7.37 -16.79
C THR A 7 -29.77 7.56 -17.90
N ARG A 8 -28.65 6.83 -17.80
CA ARG A 8 -27.59 6.82 -18.81
C ARG A 8 -27.20 5.38 -19.13
N GLN A 9 -27.00 5.08 -20.41
CA GLN A 9 -26.36 3.84 -20.84
C GLN A 9 -24.84 4.02 -20.83
N LEU A 10 -24.15 3.07 -20.22
CA LEU A 10 -22.69 3.03 -20.14
C LEU A 10 -22.20 1.76 -20.81
N SER A 11 -21.14 1.85 -21.59
CA SER A 11 -20.44 0.67 -22.11
C SER A 11 -19.62 0.01 -21.01
N VAL A 12 -19.68 -1.31 -20.96
CA VAL A 12 -18.82 -2.12 -20.07
C VAL A 12 -17.42 -2.16 -20.71
N ALA A 13 -16.43 -1.68 -20.00
CA ALA A 13 -15.04 -1.67 -20.47
C ALA A 13 -14.33 -3.00 -20.18
N GLU A 14 -14.57 -3.57 -18.99
CA GLU A 14 -13.91 -4.80 -18.54
C GLU A 14 -14.84 -5.65 -17.69
N ASN A 15 -14.62 -6.97 -17.74
CA ASN A 15 -15.25 -7.94 -16.85
C ASN A 15 -14.17 -8.64 -16.02
N VAL A 16 -14.23 -8.49 -14.72
CA VAL A 16 -13.24 -9.03 -13.78
C VAL A 16 -13.93 -9.70 -12.60
N ASP A 17 -13.21 -10.59 -11.89
CA ASP A 17 -13.74 -11.26 -10.72
C ASP A 17 -13.67 -10.35 -9.50
N VAL A 18 -12.62 -9.50 -9.44
CA VAL A 18 -12.42 -8.52 -8.37
C VAL A 18 -12.02 -7.17 -8.95
N LEU A 19 -12.80 -6.15 -8.65
CA LEU A 19 -12.46 -4.76 -8.92
C LEU A 19 -12.04 -4.07 -7.62
N VAL A 20 -10.82 -3.56 -7.58
CA VAL A 20 -10.30 -2.75 -6.48
C VAL A 20 -10.32 -1.28 -6.89
N VAL A 21 -11.09 -0.48 -6.20
CA VAL A 21 -11.20 0.97 -6.42
C VAL A 21 -10.36 1.70 -5.38
N GLY A 22 -9.29 2.34 -5.84
CA GLY A 22 -8.27 2.97 -5.02
C GLY A 22 -7.02 2.09 -4.85
N ALA A 23 -5.90 2.54 -5.44
CA ALA A 23 -4.60 1.88 -5.38
C ALA A 23 -3.69 2.43 -4.27
N GLY A 24 -4.25 2.85 -3.15
CA GLY A 24 -3.51 3.13 -1.92
C GLY A 24 -2.95 1.85 -1.28
N PRO A 25 -2.28 1.94 -0.12
CA PRO A 25 -1.66 0.78 0.54
C PRO A 25 -2.64 -0.39 0.73
N ALA A 26 -3.87 -0.11 1.17
CA ALA A 26 -4.91 -1.13 1.37
C ALA A 26 -5.36 -1.75 0.03
N GLY A 27 -5.55 -0.93 -1.01
CA GLY A 27 -5.96 -1.39 -2.33
C GLY A 27 -4.90 -2.27 -2.98
N ILE A 28 -3.62 -1.91 -2.85
CA ILE A 28 -2.50 -2.75 -3.32
C ILE A 28 -2.52 -4.10 -2.60
N GLY A 29 -2.68 -4.10 -1.28
CA GLY A 29 -2.79 -5.33 -0.50
C GLY A 29 -3.94 -6.22 -0.97
N ALA A 30 -5.13 -5.64 -1.14
CA ALA A 30 -6.32 -6.35 -1.61
C ALA A 30 -6.12 -6.92 -3.02
N ALA A 31 -5.60 -6.11 -3.96
CA ALA A 31 -5.41 -6.51 -5.35
C ALA A 31 -4.38 -7.65 -5.47
N VAL A 32 -3.24 -7.53 -4.80
CA VAL A 32 -2.20 -8.56 -4.83
C VAL A 32 -2.72 -9.87 -4.22
N CYS A 33 -3.45 -9.79 -3.09
CA CYS A 33 -4.04 -10.98 -2.48
C CYS A 33 -5.08 -11.63 -3.40
N ALA A 34 -5.98 -10.87 -4.00
CA ALA A 34 -6.98 -11.38 -4.91
C ALA A 34 -6.33 -12.10 -6.11
N ALA A 35 -5.38 -11.44 -6.76
CA ALA A 35 -4.66 -11.98 -7.90
C ALA A 35 -3.86 -13.25 -7.55
N ARG A 36 -3.21 -13.30 -6.40
CA ARG A 36 -2.49 -14.49 -5.91
C ARG A 36 -3.41 -15.67 -5.62
N ASN A 37 -4.68 -15.41 -5.33
CA ASN A 37 -5.71 -16.45 -5.18
C ASN A 37 -6.41 -16.80 -6.50
N GLY A 38 -5.89 -16.35 -7.64
CA GLY A 38 -6.36 -16.75 -8.97
C GLY A 38 -7.50 -15.92 -9.55
N ALA A 39 -7.96 -14.87 -8.85
CA ALA A 39 -8.98 -13.98 -9.35
C ALA A 39 -8.43 -13.05 -10.45
N ARG A 40 -9.21 -12.87 -11.54
CA ARG A 40 -8.92 -11.79 -12.50
C ARG A 40 -9.22 -10.47 -11.83
N THR A 41 -8.16 -9.74 -11.50
CA THR A 41 -8.24 -8.54 -10.67
C THR A 41 -7.88 -7.30 -11.46
N LEU A 42 -8.73 -6.28 -11.39
CA LEU A 42 -8.49 -4.95 -11.91
C LEU A 42 -8.33 -3.96 -10.75
N VAL A 43 -7.31 -3.13 -10.82
CA VAL A 43 -7.15 -1.99 -9.91
C VAL A 43 -7.44 -0.72 -10.67
N PHE A 44 -8.26 0.13 -10.09
CA PHE A 44 -8.59 1.44 -10.62
C PHE A 44 -8.24 2.53 -9.59
N ASP A 45 -7.52 3.56 -10.03
CA ASP A 45 -7.20 4.73 -9.21
C ASP A 45 -7.36 6.01 -10.04
N GLN A 46 -7.66 7.10 -9.37
CA GLN A 46 -7.76 8.42 -10.01
C GLN A 46 -6.38 9.06 -10.27
N ASN A 47 -5.34 8.58 -9.58
CA ASN A 47 -3.98 9.09 -9.71
C ASN A 47 -3.22 8.34 -10.81
N GLY A 48 -2.22 8.97 -11.39
CA GLY A 48 -1.36 8.39 -12.42
C GLY A 48 -0.34 7.37 -11.87
N CYS A 49 -0.31 7.14 -10.56
CA CYS A 49 0.56 6.14 -9.92
C CYS A 49 -0.14 5.48 -8.75
N VAL A 50 0.27 4.26 -8.44
CA VAL A 50 -0.21 3.51 -7.28
C VAL A 50 0.58 3.88 -6.02
N GLY A 51 0.07 3.52 -4.84
CA GLY A 51 0.73 3.70 -3.55
C GLY A 51 0.04 4.70 -2.63
N GLY A 52 -0.75 5.65 -3.16
CA GLY A 52 -1.50 6.63 -2.38
C GLY A 52 -0.60 7.40 -1.40
N GLN A 53 -0.81 7.23 -0.10
CA GLN A 53 -0.01 7.94 0.92
C GLN A 53 1.49 7.59 0.86
N ALA A 54 1.83 6.38 0.45
CA ALA A 54 3.22 5.95 0.33
C ALA A 54 3.96 6.56 -0.88
N THR A 55 3.24 7.13 -1.84
CA THR A 55 3.80 7.74 -3.05
C THR A 55 3.39 9.20 -3.19
N THR A 56 2.20 9.47 -3.69
CA THR A 56 1.68 10.84 -3.86
C THR A 56 1.48 11.60 -2.55
N GLY A 57 1.17 10.89 -1.47
CA GLY A 57 1.04 11.47 -0.13
C GLY A 57 2.36 11.72 0.58
N LEU A 58 3.50 11.25 0.03
CA LEU A 58 4.86 11.45 0.55
C LEU A 58 5.05 11.01 2.01
N VAL A 59 4.29 10.02 2.48
CA VAL A 59 4.44 9.45 3.81
C VAL A 59 5.60 8.46 3.79
N GLY A 60 6.76 8.87 4.33
CA GLY A 60 7.97 8.06 4.41
C GLY A 60 7.95 7.03 5.55
N PRO A 61 7.62 7.44 6.80
CA PRO A 61 7.64 6.51 7.94
C PRO A 61 6.38 5.62 7.94
N PHE A 62 6.60 4.29 7.92
CA PHE A 62 5.55 3.29 8.08
C PHE A 62 5.63 2.71 9.50
N MET A 63 4.67 3.07 10.33
CA MET A 63 4.60 2.64 11.72
C MET A 63 3.15 2.23 12.08
N THR A 64 2.93 1.37 13.06
CA THR A 64 3.92 0.61 13.83
C THR A 64 3.94 -0.82 13.31
N CYS A 65 5.10 -1.36 12.97
CA CYS A 65 5.20 -2.70 12.38
C CYS A 65 5.58 -3.76 13.42
N TYR A 66 6.02 -3.33 14.57
CA TYR A 66 6.51 -4.17 15.67
C TYR A 66 5.57 -4.14 16.88
N ASP A 67 5.74 -5.11 17.76
CA ASP A 67 5.07 -5.12 19.06
C ASP A 67 5.53 -3.94 19.94
N ALA A 68 4.84 -3.74 21.07
CA ALA A 68 5.11 -2.62 21.98
C ALA A 68 6.53 -2.63 22.59
N GLN A 69 7.24 -3.74 22.51
CA GLN A 69 8.62 -3.90 22.96
C GLN A 69 9.63 -3.79 21.82
N ASN A 70 9.20 -3.51 20.59
CA ASN A 70 10.00 -3.48 19.37
C ASN A 70 10.83 -4.76 19.11
N LYS A 71 10.35 -5.91 19.61
CA LYS A 71 11.05 -7.20 19.51
C LYS A 71 10.54 -8.08 18.40
N LYS A 72 9.25 -7.99 18.08
CA LYS A 72 8.60 -8.86 17.12
C LYS A 72 7.81 -8.06 16.11
N MET A 73 8.12 -8.25 14.84
CA MET A 73 7.34 -7.70 13.73
C MET A 73 5.96 -8.37 13.69
N VAL A 74 4.91 -7.59 13.86
CA VAL A 74 3.51 -8.06 13.89
C VAL A 74 2.76 -7.74 12.58
N ILE A 75 3.18 -6.72 11.84
CA ILE A 75 2.65 -6.40 10.52
C ILE A 75 3.59 -6.99 9.46
N ARG A 76 3.11 -8.00 8.74
CA ARG A 76 3.87 -8.80 7.78
C ARG A 76 3.14 -8.93 6.43
N GLY A 77 3.52 -9.92 5.65
CA GLY A 77 2.90 -10.27 4.38
C GLY A 77 3.31 -9.34 3.25
N ILE A 78 2.35 -8.82 2.50
CA ILE A 78 2.63 -7.97 1.33
C ILE A 78 3.43 -6.73 1.72
N PHE A 79 3.17 -6.15 2.88
CA PHE A 79 3.94 -5.01 3.38
C PHE A 79 5.42 -5.36 3.56
N GLU A 80 5.71 -6.46 4.24
CA GLU A 80 7.08 -6.96 4.45
C GLU A 80 7.79 -7.22 3.10
N GLU A 81 7.07 -7.80 2.14
CA GLU A 81 7.59 -8.05 0.79
C GLU A 81 7.91 -6.75 0.04
N VAL A 82 7.04 -5.76 0.12
CA VAL A 82 7.27 -4.43 -0.49
C VAL A 82 8.53 -3.80 0.10
N VAL A 83 8.65 -3.77 1.44
CA VAL A 83 9.83 -3.22 2.12
C VAL A 83 11.10 -3.96 1.72
N ALA A 84 11.07 -5.31 1.69
CA ALA A 84 12.22 -6.10 1.30
C ALA A 84 12.70 -5.77 -0.13
N ARG A 85 11.75 -5.61 -1.07
CA ARG A 85 12.07 -5.20 -2.45
C ARG A 85 12.60 -3.77 -2.51
N MET A 86 12.03 -2.85 -1.75
CA MET A 86 12.52 -1.47 -1.68
C MET A 86 13.92 -1.37 -1.12
N LYS A 87 14.26 -2.18 -0.12
CA LYS A 87 15.65 -2.27 0.43
C LYS A 87 16.65 -2.63 -0.67
N THR A 88 16.33 -3.57 -1.55
CA THR A 88 17.24 -3.94 -2.66
C THR A 88 17.46 -2.81 -3.67
N LEU A 89 16.55 -1.83 -3.71
CA LEU A 89 16.62 -0.65 -4.57
C LEU A 89 17.18 0.58 -3.84
N GLY A 90 17.58 0.44 -2.58
CA GLY A 90 18.03 1.56 -1.73
C GLY A 90 16.88 2.52 -1.31
N GLY A 91 15.63 2.08 -1.46
CA GLY A 91 14.44 2.90 -1.19
C GLY A 91 13.80 2.68 0.18
N ALA A 92 14.38 1.87 1.03
CA ALA A 92 13.89 1.66 2.39
C ALA A 92 15.03 1.37 3.36
N VAL A 93 14.87 1.86 4.59
CA VAL A 93 15.77 1.61 5.73
C VAL A 93 15.04 0.72 6.74
N ASP A 94 15.71 -0.32 7.23
CA ASP A 94 15.20 -1.21 8.26
C ASP A 94 15.33 -0.56 9.64
N PRO A 95 14.37 -0.70 10.56
CA PRO A 95 14.54 -0.26 11.94
C PRO A 95 15.76 -0.85 12.64
N ALA A 96 16.18 -2.05 12.25
CA ALA A 96 17.38 -2.69 12.79
C ALA A 96 18.69 -2.00 12.35
N ASP A 97 18.63 -1.25 11.26
CA ASP A 97 19.78 -0.53 10.68
C ASP A 97 19.85 0.94 11.17
N VAL A 98 18.83 1.39 11.93
CA VAL A 98 18.81 2.73 12.56
C VAL A 98 19.43 2.62 13.94
N GLU A 99 20.43 3.45 14.23
CA GLU A 99 21.07 3.45 15.54
C GLU A 99 20.07 3.71 16.67
N ALA A 100 20.28 3.06 17.82
CA ALA A 100 19.32 2.94 18.93
C ALA A 100 18.99 4.28 19.66
N GLU A 101 19.41 5.40 19.15
CA GLU A 101 19.19 6.73 19.75
C GLU A 101 17.90 7.43 19.26
N GLU A 102 17.24 6.87 18.24
CA GLU A 102 15.99 7.45 17.73
C GLU A 102 14.77 6.89 18.49
N PRO A 103 13.92 7.78 19.07
CA PRO A 103 12.78 7.35 19.90
C PRO A 103 11.66 6.61 19.12
N PHE A 104 11.83 6.35 17.83
CA PHE A 104 10.85 5.72 16.93
C PHE A 104 11.42 4.50 16.20
N SER A 105 12.21 3.67 16.86
CA SER A 105 12.91 2.53 16.26
C SER A 105 12.04 1.37 15.74
N GLY A 106 10.72 1.48 15.78
CA GLY A 106 9.78 0.42 15.35
C GLY A 106 9.16 0.60 13.95
N PHE A 107 9.65 1.50 13.11
CA PHE A 107 9.08 1.77 11.81
C PHE A 107 10.09 1.69 10.66
N TYR A 108 9.59 1.32 9.48
CA TYR A 108 10.38 1.40 8.24
C TYR A 108 10.30 2.80 7.65
N GLN A 109 11.42 3.36 7.26
CA GLN A 109 11.48 4.58 6.49
C GLN A 109 11.56 4.26 5.00
N ILE A 110 10.61 4.78 4.23
CA ILE A 110 10.52 4.62 2.79
C ILE A 110 10.73 5.99 2.13
N GLY A 111 11.56 6.06 1.10
CA GLY A 111 11.62 7.23 0.23
C GLY A 111 12.75 8.21 0.49
N HIS A 112 13.78 7.88 1.24
CA HIS A 112 15.02 8.66 1.25
C HIS A 112 16.07 7.97 0.36
N ALA A 113 15.88 8.06 -0.96
CA ALA A 113 17.00 7.93 -1.88
C ALA A 113 17.79 9.23 -1.80
N HIS A 114 19.00 9.17 -1.31
CA HIS A 114 19.98 10.24 -1.44
C HIS A 114 20.49 10.32 -2.89
#